data_94438a6c1b85eabe77e5a4057fd3f4b9
#
_entry.id   94438a6c1b85eabe77e5a4057fd3f4b9
#
_cell.length_a   1.000
_cell.length_b   1.000
_cell.length_c   1.000
_cell.angle_alpha   90.00
_cell.angle_beta   90.00
_cell.angle_gamma   90.00
#
_symmetry.space_group_name_H-M   'P 1'
#
loop_
_entity.id
_entity.type
_entity.pdbx_description
1 polymer ?
#
loop_
_entity_poly.entity_id
_entity_poly.type
_entity_poly.pdbx_seq_one_letter_code
_entity_poly.pdbx_strand_id
1 'polypeptide(L)'
;MVVNKPPMGWNSWNTYAEKIDEALILESARALKESGLADAGYNYVVIDDCWALHERGKDGKLVPDPEKFPRGMKALADEIHALGLKFGMYSCSGLMTCARYPSSLDREWTDAQTFAEWGVDFLKYDYCYKPLNRRGEELYRAMQLALANSGREILLSACSWGADKTHEWIRSTGSGMWRSTGD
;
A
#
# COMPACT_ATOMS: atom_id res chain seq x y z
N MET A 1 1.89 13.69 7.06
CA MET A 1 2.92 13.03 7.92
C MET A 1 4.29 13.59 7.59
N VAL A 2 5.10 13.94 8.56
CA VAL A 2 6.52 14.25 8.36
C VAL A 2 7.31 12.97 8.65
N VAL A 3 7.97 12.43 7.63
CA VAL A 3 8.80 11.24 7.77
C VAL A 3 10.19 11.67 8.25
N ASN A 4 10.53 11.36 9.49
CA ASN A 4 11.80 11.76 10.11
C ASN A 4 12.98 10.86 9.75
N LYS A 5 12.71 9.64 9.28
CA LYS A 5 13.69 8.66 8.82
C LYS A 5 13.16 7.94 7.58
N PRO A 6 14.01 7.55 6.63
CA PRO A 6 13.57 6.75 5.49
C PRO A 6 12.86 5.48 5.98
N PRO A 7 11.64 5.18 5.50
CA PRO A 7 10.98 3.92 5.80
C PRO A 7 11.82 2.76 5.25
N MET A 8 12.07 1.76 6.07
CA MET A 8 12.80 0.55 5.69
C MET A 8 11.94 -0.67 5.99
N GLY A 9 12.02 -1.68 5.13
CA GLY A 9 11.24 -2.90 5.29
C GLY A 9 11.36 -3.81 4.08
N TRP A 10 10.40 -4.72 4.00
CA TRP A 10 10.29 -5.70 2.95
C TRP A 10 8.96 -5.55 2.21
N ASN A 11 8.99 -5.76 0.88
CA ASN A 11 7.82 -5.78 0.01
C ASN A 11 7.78 -7.09 -0.78
N SER A 12 6.62 -7.70 -0.93
CA SER A 12 6.46 -9.04 -1.48
C SER A 12 6.75 -9.16 -2.98
N TRP A 13 6.67 -8.05 -3.76
CA TRP A 13 6.62 -8.12 -5.22
C TRP A 13 7.84 -8.76 -5.87
N ASN A 14 9.04 -8.28 -5.55
CA ASN A 14 10.24 -8.69 -6.28
C ASN A 14 10.60 -10.17 -6.11
N THR A 15 10.14 -10.80 -5.04
CA THR A 15 10.45 -12.22 -4.75
C THR A 15 9.29 -13.13 -5.14
N TYR A 16 8.06 -12.71 -4.87
CA TYR A 16 6.90 -13.60 -4.93
C TYR A 16 5.85 -13.20 -5.97
N ALA A 17 5.88 -11.96 -6.46
CA ALA A 17 4.88 -11.42 -7.41
C ALA A 17 3.44 -11.72 -6.92
N GLU A 18 2.63 -12.42 -7.73
CA GLU A 18 1.26 -12.82 -7.40
C GLU A 18 1.15 -14.01 -6.42
N LYS A 19 2.27 -14.70 -6.14
CA LYS A 19 2.29 -15.92 -5.31
C LYS A 19 2.44 -15.57 -3.84
N ILE A 20 1.44 -14.88 -3.32
CA ILE A 20 1.37 -14.43 -1.93
C ILE A 20 0.15 -15.02 -1.23
N ASP A 21 0.30 -15.32 0.04
CA ASP A 21 -0.76 -15.70 0.95
C ASP A 21 -0.44 -15.24 2.38
N GLU A 22 -1.39 -15.42 3.28
CA GLU A 22 -1.27 -15.02 4.68
C GLU A 22 -0.10 -15.70 5.39
N ALA A 23 0.12 -16.98 5.13
CA ALA A 23 1.18 -17.76 5.77
C ALA A 23 2.58 -17.23 5.38
N LEU A 24 2.80 -16.97 4.08
CA LEU A 24 4.03 -16.40 3.55
C LEU A 24 4.33 -15.03 4.15
N ILE A 25 3.32 -14.16 4.25
CA ILE A 25 3.49 -12.81 4.81
C ILE A 25 3.88 -12.88 6.29
N LEU A 26 3.23 -13.75 7.07
CA LEU A 26 3.57 -13.95 8.48
C LEU A 26 4.96 -14.57 8.68
N GLU A 27 5.33 -15.53 7.83
CA GLU A 27 6.68 -16.11 7.84
C GLU A 27 7.73 -15.04 7.56
N SER A 28 7.52 -14.21 6.54
CA SER A 28 8.40 -13.09 6.20
C SER A 28 8.51 -12.07 7.33
N ALA A 29 7.40 -11.76 8.00
CA ALA A 29 7.39 -10.87 9.17
C ALA A 29 8.21 -11.45 10.34
N ARG A 30 8.05 -12.75 10.64
CA ARG A 30 8.84 -13.42 11.68
C ARG A 30 10.32 -13.44 11.32
N ALA A 31 10.68 -13.80 10.08
CA ALA A 31 12.06 -13.78 9.60
C ALA A 31 12.70 -12.39 9.72
N LEU A 32 11.96 -11.33 9.42
CA LEU A 32 12.44 -9.95 9.59
C LEU A 32 12.75 -9.64 11.07
N LYS A 33 11.93 -10.13 11.99
CA LYS A 33 12.14 -9.98 13.43
C LYS A 33 13.30 -10.83 13.96
N GLU A 34 13.33 -12.11 13.61
CA GLU A 34 14.29 -13.09 14.11
C GLU A 34 15.71 -12.87 13.57
N SER A 35 15.84 -12.32 12.37
CA SER A 35 17.15 -11.99 11.78
C SER A 35 17.82 -10.75 12.40
N GLY A 36 17.13 -9.99 13.24
CA GLY A 36 17.61 -8.73 13.79
C GLY A 36 17.46 -7.52 12.85
N LEU A 37 16.94 -7.71 11.65
CA LEU A 37 16.70 -6.61 10.71
C LEU A 37 15.69 -5.59 11.26
N ALA A 38 14.69 -6.04 12.01
CA ALA A 38 13.73 -5.16 12.67
C ALA A 38 14.43 -4.21 13.65
N ASP A 39 15.39 -4.70 14.42
CA ASP A 39 16.15 -3.90 15.39
C ASP A 39 17.09 -2.90 14.67
N ALA A 40 17.53 -3.24 13.44
CA ALA A 40 18.26 -2.32 12.57
C ALA A 40 17.36 -1.28 11.88
N GLY A 41 16.01 -1.36 12.06
CA GLY A 41 15.05 -0.39 11.55
C GLY A 41 14.22 -0.85 10.35
N TYR A 42 14.41 -2.08 9.84
CA TYR A 42 13.59 -2.67 8.77
C TYR A 42 12.27 -3.17 9.38
N ASN A 43 11.30 -2.28 9.56
CA ASN A 43 10.12 -2.57 10.34
C ASN A 43 8.81 -2.55 9.55
N TYR A 44 8.84 -2.33 8.25
CA TYR A 44 7.66 -2.42 7.39
C TYR A 44 7.58 -3.77 6.69
N VAL A 45 6.42 -4.42 6.76
CA VAL A 45 6.07 -5.62 5.98
C VAL A 45 4.94 -5.22 5.04
N VAL A 46 5.22 -5.18 3.74
CA VAL A 46 4.31 -4.65 2.73
C VAL A 46 3.84 -5.74 1.78
N ILE A 47 2.52 -5.94 1.72
CA ILE A 47 1.89 -6.74 0.67
C ILE A 47 1.76 -5.87 -0.58
N ASP A 48 2.26 -6.35 -1.70
CA ASP A 48 2.14 -5.71 -3.01
C ASP A 48 0.83 -6.11 -3.71
N ASP A 49 0.72 -6.00 -5.03
CA ASP A 49 -0.48 -6.28 -5.83
C ASP A 49 -0.97 -7.75 -5.66
N CYS A 50 -2.13 -8.08 -6.20
CA CYS A 50 -2.74 -9.42 -6.23
C CYS A 50 -3.26 -9.96 -4.88
N TRP A 51 -3.54 -9.10 -3.92
CA TRP A 51 -4.10 -9.47 -2.61
C TRP A 51 -5.63 -9.48 -2.57
N ALA A 52 -6.28 -8.77 -3.50
CA ALA A 52 -7.73 -8.58 -3.54
C ALA A 52 -8.41 -9.56 -4.52
N LEU A 53 -9.72 -9.65 -4.45
CA LEU A 53 -10.55 -10.21 -5.51
C LEU A 53 -10.61 -9.25 -6.72
N HIS A 54 -10.95 -9.80 -7.90
CA HIS A 54 -11.12 -8.99 -9.13
C HIS A 54 -12.38 -8.12 -9.12
N GLU A 55 -13.24 -8.24 -8.11
CA GLU A 55 -14.44 -7.44 -7.95
C GLU A 55 -14.51 -6.87 -6.53
N ARG A 56 -15.08 -5.67 -6.43
CA ARG A 56 -15.40 -5.07 -5.14
C ARG A 56 -16.61 -5.74 -4.51
N GLY A 57 -16.72 -5.65 -3.21
CA GLY A 57 -17.90 -6.07 -2.47
C GLY A 57 -19.13 -5.22 -2.83
N LYS A 58 -20.32 -5.70 -2.43
CA LYS A 58 -21.59 -5.00 -2.66
C LYS A 58 -21.65 -3.62 -1.98
N ASP A 59 -20.84 -3.41 -0.96
CA ASP A 59 -20.63 -2.13 -0.25
C ASP A 59 -19.62 -1.21 -0.94
N GLY A 60 -19.04 -1.65 -2.06
CA GLY A 60 -18.05 -0.91 -2.84
C GLY A 60 -16.61 -1.00 -2.30
N LYS A 61 -16.38 -1.72 -1.19
CA LYS A 61 -15.05 -1.90 -0.61
C LYS A 61 -14.22 -2.91 -1.41
N LEU A 62 -12.90 -2.78 -1.32
CA LEU A 62 -11.96 -3.82 -1.77
C LEU A 62 -12.13 -5.05 -0.87
N VAL A 63 -12.05 -6.23 -1.47
CA VAL A 63 -12.23 -7.52 -0.76
C VAL A 63 -10.93 -8.30 -0.83
N PRO A 64 -10.31 -8.65 0.31
CA PRO A 64 -9.19 -9.58 0.31
C PRO A 64 -9.59 -10.93 -0.30
N ASP A 65 -8.70 -11.53 -1.07
CA ASP A 65 -8.92 -12.87 -1.61
C ASP A 65 -9.01 -13.88 -0.46
N PRO A 66 -10.15 -14.52 -0.21
CA PRO A 66 -10.34 -15.42 0.93
C PRO A 66 -9.53 -16.72 0.83
N GLU A 67 -9.06 -17.10 -0.36
CA GLU A 67 -8.17 -18.26 -0.53
C GLU A 67 -6.75 -17.92 -0.07
N LYS A 68 -6.31 -16.67 -0.30
CA LYS A 68 -4.99 -16.19 0.09
C LYS A 68 -4.97 -15.67 1.53
N PHE A 69 -6.01 -14.96 1.94
CA PHE A 69 -6.11 -14.26 3.23
C PHE A 69 -7.41 -14.62 3.96
N PRO A 70 -7.56 -15.87 4.41
CA PRO A 70 -8.82 -16.39 4.94
C PRO A 70 -9.31 -15.67 6.20
N ARG A 71 -8.42 -15.07 7.01
CA ARG A 71 -8.78 -14.32 8.20
C ARG A 71 -8.94 -12.81 7.94
N GLY A 72 -8.69 -12.38 6.70
CA GLY A 72 -8.74 -10.99 6.27
C GLY A 72 -7.56 -10.13 6.75
N MET A 73 -7.48 -8.91 6.20
CA MET A 73 -6.33 -8.03 6.39
C MET A 73 -6.19 -7.50 7.83
N LYS A 74 -7.31 -7.32 8.55
CA LYS A 74 -7.26 -6.85 9.93
C LYS A 74 -6.54 -7.84 10.85
N ALA A 75 -6.86 -9.13 10.76
CA ALA A 75 -6.23 -10.17 11.58
C ALA A 75 -4.73 -10.29 11.27
N LEU A 76 -4.38 -10.21 9.98
CA LEU A 76 -2.99 -10.23 9.54
C LEU A 76 -2.20 -9.00 10.05
N ALA A 77 -2.79 -7.81 9.96
CA ALA A 77 -2.18 -6.59 10.50
C ALA A 77 -1.95 -6.69 12.01
N ASP A 78 -2.91 -7.20 12.76
CA ASP A 78 -2.79 -7.36 14.22
C ASP A 78 -1.65 -8.30 14.60
N GLU A 79 -1.44 -9.41 13.87
CA GLU A 79 -0.31 -10.30 14.11
C GLU A 79 1.04 -9.65 13.77
N ILE A 80 1.12 -8.90 12.67
CA ILE A 80 2.32 -8.14 12.30
C ILE A 80 2.64 -7.09 13.37
N HIS A 81 1.62 -6.37 13.86
CA HIS A 81 1.78 -5.41 14.95
C HIS A 81 2.23 -6.08 16.26
N ALA A 82 1.74 -7.27 16.57
CA ALA A 82 2.16 -8.04 17.75
C ALA A 82 3.66 -8.41 17.73
N LEU A 83 4.27 -8.50 16.53
CA LEU A 83 5.71 -8.66 16.36
C LEU A 83 6.50 -7.33 16.53
N GLY A 84 5.82 -6.20 16.72
CA GLY A 84 6.41 -4.86 16.78
C GLY A 84 6.74 -4.29 15.41
N LEU A 85 6.18 -4.85 14.34
CA LEU A 85 6.36 -4.42 12.96
C LEU A 85 5.17 -3.58 12.49
N LYS A 86 5.28 -2.96 11.32
CA LYS A 86 4.27 -2.16 10.66
C LYS A 86 3.74 -2.86 9.43
N PHE A 87 2.44 -2.78 9.21
CA PHE A 87 1.77 -3.42 8.09
C PHE A 87 1.56 -2.44 6.92
N GLY A 88 1.95 -2.84 5.74
CA GLY A 88 1.75 -2.07 4.51
C GLY A 88 0.95 -2.83 3.47
N MET A 89 0.26 -2.06 2.63
CA MET A 89 -0.54 -2.57 1.53
C MET A 89 -0.27 -1.82 0.23
N TYR A 90 -0.87 -2.30 -0.83
CA TYR A 90 -0.77 -1.79 -2.18
C TYR A 90 -2.15 -1.41 -2.75
N SER A 91 -2.19 -0.32 -3.51
CA SER A 91 -3.27 0.02 -4.42
C SER A 91 -2.72 0.85 -5.60
N CYS A 92 -3.60 1.35 -6.45
CA CYS A 92 -3.23 2.09 -7.64
C CYS A 92 -4.12 3.32 -7.86
N SER A 93 -3.53 4.37 -8.42
CA SER A 93 -4.20 5.63 -8.76
C SER A 93 -4.83 5.63 -10.16
N GLY A 94 -4.62 4.58 -10.95
CA GLY A 94 -5.21 4.47 -12.29
C GLY A 94 -6.49 3.64 -12.33
N LEU A 95 -6.95 3.29 -13.52
CA LEU A 95 -8.20 2.56 -13.74
C LEU A 95 -8.17 1.13 -13.16
N MET A 96 -6.99 0.53 -13.08
CA MET A 96 -6.72 -0.80 -12.54
C MET A 96 -5.35 -0.80 -11.88
N THR A 97 -5.07 -1.80 -11.03
CA THR A 97 -3.72 -2.10 -10.58
C THR A 97 -2.86 -2.62 -11.75
N CYS A 98 -1.53 -2.72 -11.55
CA CYS A 98 -0.65 -3.23 -12.60
C CYS A 98 -1.00 -4.66 -13.02
N ALA A 99 -1.49 -5.49 -12.11
CA ALA A 99 -1.99 -6.84 -12.37
C ALA A 99 -3.50 -6.88 -12.71
N ARG A 100 -4.13 -5.72 -12.99
CA ARG A 100 -5.52 -5.57 -13.42
C ARG A 100 -6.58 -5.91 -12.36
N TYR A 101 -6.26 -5.72 -11.10
CA TYR A 101 -7.23 -5.76 -10.00
C TYR A 101 -7.93 -4.41 -9.82
N PRO A 102 -9.02 -4.33 -9.04
CA PRO A 102 -9.67 -3.06 -8.71
C PRO A 102 -8.69 -2.08 -8.06
N SER A 103 -8.65 -0.86 -8.56
CA SER A 103 -7.83 0.24 -8.05
C SER A 103 -8.64 1.16 -7.13
N SER A 104 -7.96 2.14 -6.52
CA SER A 104 -8.63 3.14 -5.67
C SER A 104 -9.06 4.40 -6.40
N LEU A 105 -8.90 4.48 -7.72
CA LEU A 105 -9.35 5.64 -8.50
C LEU A 105 -10.84 5.92 -8.27
N ASP A 106 -11.17 7.18 -7.93
CA ASP A 106 -12.52 7.66 -7.59
C ASP A 106 -13.19 6.91 -6.41
N ARG A 107 -12.39 6.18 -5.61
CA ARG A 107 -12.76 5.45 -4.40
C ARG A 107 -11.81 5.70 -3.23
N GLU A 108 -10.95 6.71 -3.35
CA GLU A 108 -9.87 6.98 -2.41
C GLU A 108 -10.37 7.08 -0.97
N TRP A 109 -11.51 7.74 -0.74
CA TRP A 109 -12.09 7.91 0.60
C TRP A 109 -12.60 6.60 1.21
N THR A 110 -13.30 5.78 0.41
CA THR A 110 -13.78 4.46 0.84
C THR A 110 -12.61 3.55 1.17
N ASP A 111 -11.60 3.53 0.31
CA ASP A 111 -10.46 2.63 0.46
C ASP A 111 -9.54 3.10 1.59
N ALA A 112 -9.29 4.40 1.73
CA ALA A 112 -8.52 4.94 2.85
C ALA A 112 -9.16 4.60 4.21
N GLN A 113 -10.48 4.69 4.32
CA GLN A 113 -11.21 4.30 5.52
C GLN A 113 -11.06 2.78 5.76
N THR A 114 -11.17 1.97 4.72
CA THR A 114 -11.00 0.52 4.79
C THR A 114 -9.58 0.14 5.23
N PHE A 115 -8.56 0.78 4.68
CA PHE A 115 -7.17 0.58 5.09
C PHE A 115 -6.93 0.97 6.55
N ALA A 116 -7.54 2.07 7.00
CA ALA A 116 -7.47 2.48 8.40
C ALA A 116 -8.14 1.46 9.34
N GLU A 117 -9.34 0.95 8.98
CA GLU A 117 -10.06 -0.09 9.71
C GLU A 117 -9.25 -1.39 9.81
N TRP A 118 -8.47 -1.73 8.78
CA TRP A 118 -7.59 -2.90 8.78
C TRP A 118 -6.27 -2.69 9.53
N GLY A 119 -5.96 -1.47 9.94
CA GLY A 119 -4.73 -1.18 10.67
C GLY A 119 -3.49 -0.99 9.78
N VAL A 120 -3.69 -0.58 8.53
CA VAL A 120 -2.57 -0.30 7.60
C VAL A 120 -1.75 0.90 8.08
N ASP A 121 -0.42 0.81 7.99
CA ASP A 121 0.54 1.87 8.36
C ASP A 121 1.24 2.49 7.13
N PHE A 122 1.18 1.80 6.00
CA PHE A 122 1.90 2.18 4.78
C PHE A 122 1.08 1.77 3.55
N LEU A 123 0.94 2.68 2.59
CA LEU A 123 0.29 2.40 1.32
C LEU A 123 1.26 2.67 0.17
N LYS A 124 1.68 1.64 -0.57
CA LYS A 124 2.27 1.79 -1.90
C LYS A 124 1.13 2.09 -2.88
N TYR A 125 1.19 3.24 -3.52
CA TYR A 125 0.16 3.72 -4.43
C TYR A 125 0.73 3.89 -5.82
N ASP A 126 0.37 2.97 -6.72
CA ASP A 126 0.97 2.82 -8.04
C ASP A 126 0.29 3.71 -9.11
N TYR A 127 0.77 3.65 -10.36
CA TYR A 127 0.41 4.58 -11.42
C TYR A 127 -0.03 3.88 -12.72
N CYS A 128 -0.25 2.56 -12.69
CA CYS A 128 -0.66 1.76 -13.83
C CYS A 128 -2.03 2.22 -14.36
N TYR A 129 -2.22 2.19 -15.68
CA TYR A 129 -3.47 2.56 -16.35
C TYR A 129 -4.01 3.95 -15.96
N LYS A 130 -3.12 4.92 -15.77
CA LYS A 130 -3.48 6.29 -15.44
C LYS A 130 -4.46 6.88 -16.47
N PRO A 131 -5.56 7.53 -16.05
CA PRO A 131 -6.44 8.26 -16.96
C PRO A 131 -5.69 9.39 -17.67
N LEU A 132 -5.83 9.49 -19.00
CA LEU A 132 -5.11 10.48 -19.80
C LEU A 132 -5.50 11.92 -19.48
N ASN A 133 -6.71 12.13 -18.98
CA ASN A 133 -7.29 13.43 -18.64
C ASN A 133 -7.09 13.83 -17.16
N ARG A 134 -6.32 13.08 -16.39
CA ARG A 134 -6.03 13.38 -14.97
C ARG A 134 -4.53 13.57 -14.78
N ARG A 135 -4.16 14.51 -13.92
CA ARG A 135 -2.76 14.76 -13.55
C ARG A 135 -2.36 13.87 -12.39
N GLY A 136 -1.11 13.38 -12.39
CA GLY A 136 -0.59 12.60 -11.27
C GLY A 136 -0.67 13.32 -9.94
N GLU A 137 -0.36 14.60 -9.92
CA GLU A 137 -0.49 15.45 -8.73
C GLU A 137 -1.90 15.38 -8.10
N GLU A 138 -2.95 15.43 -8.91
CA GLU A 138 -4.34 15.37 -8.44
C GLU A 138 -4.68 14.00 -7.84
N LEU A 139 -4.26 12.93 -8.52
CA LEU A 139 -4.51 11.55 -8.11
C LEU A 139 -3.85 11.23 -6.76
N TYR A 140 -2.55 11.55 -6.62
CA TYR A 140 -1.84 11.31 -5.37
C TYR A 140 -2.31 12.22 -4.23
N ARG A 141 -2.67 13.48 -4.54
CA ARG A 141 -3.25 14.38 -3.55
C ARG A 141 -4.60 13.88 -3.04
N ALA A 142 -5.46 13.35 -3.93
CA ALA A 142 -6.76 12.80 -3.55
C ALA A 142 -6.60 11.66 -2.52
N MET A 143 -5.72 10.68 -2.81
CA MET A 143 -5.44 9.60 -1.86
C MET A 143 -4.82 10.12 -0.56
N GLN A 144 -3.84 11.03 -0.63
CA GLN A 144 -3.23 11.59 0.59
C GLN A 144 -4.24 12.31 1.48
N LEU A 145 -5.16 13.08 0.90
CA LEU A 145 -6.24 13.74 1.64
C LEU A 145 -7.19 12.71 2.28
N ALA A 146 -7.53 11.66 1.55
CA ALA A 146 -8.36 10.58 2.08
C ALA A 146 -7.69 9.86 3.26
N LEU A 147 -6.41 9.52 3.14
CA LEU A 147 -5.63 8.91 4.22
C LEU A 147 -5.52 9.83 5.44
N ALA A 148 -5.25 11.12 5.24
CA ALA A 148 -5.15 12.09 6.33
C ALA A 148 -6.45 12.24 7.13
N ASN A 149 -7.60 11.93 6.53
CA ASN A 149 -8.92 12.01 7.16
C ASN A 149 -9.50 10.63 7.57
N SER A 150 -8.73 9.56 7.43
CA SER A 150 -9.19 8.20 7.76
C SER A 150 -9.16 7.88 9.27
N GLY A 151 -8.61 8.77 10.09
CA GLY A 151 -8.44 8.55 11.53
C GLY A 151 -7.20 7.75 11.93
N ARG A 152 -6.40 7.30 10.96
CA ARG A 152 -5.14 6.58 11.18
C ARG A 152 -4.00 7.23 10.40
N GLU A 153 -2.81 7.22 11.01
CA GLU A 153 -1.60 7.68 10.34
C GLU A 153 -1.09 6.61 9.37
N ILE A 154 -1.26 6.85 8.06
CA ILE A 154 -0.82 5.94 7.00
C ILE A 154 0.17 6.68 6.10
N LEU A 155 1.38 6.14 5.96
CA LEU A 155 2.39 6.68 5.08
C LEU A 155 2.05 6.39 3.62
N LEU A 156 1.87 7.43 2.80
CA LEU A 156 1.70 7.29 1.36
C LEU A 156 3.07 7.21 0.67
N SER A 157 3.31 6.10 -0.03
CA SER A 157 4.44 5.90 -0.93
C SER A 157 3.97 6.01 -2.38
N ALA A 158 4.28 7.12 -3.03
CA ALA A 158 3.90 7.39 -4.40
C ALA A 158 4.81 6.63 -5.37
N CYS A 159 4.24 5.69 -6.12
CA CYS A 159 4.97 4.83 -7.05
C CYS A 159 4.68 5.21 -8.51
N SER A 160 5.07 6.44 -8.88
CA SER A 160 4.82 7.00 -10.23
C SER A 160 5.98 6.81 -11.20
N TRP A 161 7.05 6.13 -10.81
CA TRP A 161 8.24 5.83 -11.63
C TRP A 161 8.96 7.06 -12.21
N GLY A 162 8.71 8.24 -11.67
CA GLY A 162 9.19 9.51 -12.23
C GLY A 162 8.36 10.04 -13.41
N ALA A 163 7.26 9.35 -13.78
CA ALA A 163 6.36 9.79 -14.86
C ALA A 163 5.76 11.17 -14.54
N ASP A 164 5.32 11.89 -15.60
CA ASP A 164 4.72 13.23 -15.50
C ASP A 164 5.58 14.21 -14.70
N LYS A 165 6.92 14.04 -14.70
CA LYS A 165 7.86 14.85 -13.94
C LYS A 165 7.52 14.90 -12.44
N THR A 166 7.32 13.76 -11.84
CA THR A 166 6.93 13.60 -10.42
C THR A 166 7.68 14.50 -9.47
N HIS A 167 8.97 14.74 -9.69
CA HIS A 167 9.82 15.58 -8.84
C HIS A 167 9.38 17.05 -8.76
N GLU A 168 8.63 17.55 -9.76
CA GLU A 168 8.14 18.94 -9.78
C GLU A 168 6.93 19.14 -8.86
N TRP A 169 6.10 18.12 -8.66
CA TRP A 169 4.82 18.25 -7.94
C TRP A 169 4.66 17.37 -6.70
N ILE A 170 5.51 16.35 -6.50
CA ILE A 170 5.28 15.35 -5.44
C ILE A 170 5.16 15.95 -4.04
N ARG A 171 5.93 17.01 -3.74
CA ARG A 171 5.87 17.68 -2.42
C ARG A 171 4.50 18.27 -2.12
N SER A 172 3.79 18.75 -3.15
CA SER A 172 2.46 19.36 -2.99
C SER A 172 1.39 18.34 -2.61
N THR A 173 1.63 17.04 -2.84
CA THR A 173 0.69 15.97 -2.53
C THR A 173 0.68 15.60 -1.06
N GLY A 174 1.77 15.83 -0.32
CA GLY A 174 1.95 15.39 1.06
C GLY A 174 2.43 13.93 1.19
N SER A 175 2.83 13.28 0.08
CA SER A 175 3.38 11.91 0.11
C SER A 175 4.66 11.85 0.95
N GLY A 176 4.78 10.82 1.79
CA GLY A 176 5.92 10.65 2.69
C GLY A 176 7.18 10.13 1.99
N MET A 177 7.02 9.42 0.87
CA MET A 177 8.11 8.98 -0.01
C MET A 177 7.59 8.79 -1.43
N TRP A 178 8.52 8.67 -2.38
CA TRP A 178 8.16 8.42 -3.78
C TRP A 178 9.26 7.67 -4.53
N ARG A 179 8.87 6.99 -5.58
CA ARG A 179 9.75 6.34 -6.54
C ARG A 179 9.99 7.26 -7.75
N SER A 180 11.24 7.50 -8.10
CA SER A 180 11.65 8.44 -9.16
C SER A 180 12.10 7.79 -10.47
N THR A 181 12.20 6.45 -10.51
CA THR A 181 12.71 5.70 -11.67
C THR A 181 11.76 4.58 -12.06
N GLY A 182 11.83 4.16 -13.33
CA GLY A 182 11.17 2.95 -13.81
C GLY A 182 11.69 1.67 -13.18
N ASP A 183 11.03 0.57 -13.48
CA ASP A 183 11.44 -0.80 -13.09
C ASP A 183 12.67 -1.27 -13.88
#